data_16ee70c87a12e255a50a39da7ed65c54
#
_entry.id   16ee70c87a12e255a50a39da7ed65c54
#
_cell.length_a   1.000
_cell.length_b   1.000
_cell.length_c   1.000
_cell.angle_alpha   90.00
_cell.angle_beta   90.00
_cell.angle_gamma   90.00
#
_symmetry.space_group_name_H-M   'P 1'
#
loop_
_entity.id
_entity.type
_entity.pdbx_description
1 polymer ?
#
loop_
_entity_poly.entity_id
_entity_poly.type
_entity_poly.pdbx_seq_one_letter_code
_entity_poly.pdbx_strand_id
1 'polypeptide(L)'
;VFIHMIVTALCGGVIGIGAWGSVIVFFFMAMMFIAIGLFASVITDSQIISAIFSFILILIIQLISTIATYIGSAFTATFSFFGINSEKAASIGDAVTSGINWLDPFAKTSDFRFGVFSVSALLYCLTVSLVFLYITFRILEKKRWSQG
;
A
#
# COMPACT_ATOMS: atom_id res chain seq x y z
N VAL A 1 -13.16 -7.10 11.34
CA VAL A 1 -12.53 -8.43 11.27
C VAL A 1 -13.02 -9.30 12.43
N PHE A 2 -12.85 -8.90 13.70
CA PHE A 2 -13.25 -9.72 14.86
C PHE A 2 -14.74 -10.08 14.85
N ILE A 3 -15.62 -9.12 14.56
CA ILE A 3 -17.08 -9.37 14.47
C ILE A 3 -17.37 -10.43 13.40
N HIS A 4 -16.71 -10.34 12.25
CA HIS A 4 -16.87 -11.33 11.19
C HIS A 4 -16.41 -12.73 11.63
N MET A 5 -15.28 -12.83 12.34
CA MET A 5 -14.80 -14.10 12.91
C MET A 5 -15.80 -14.70 13.90
N ILE A 6 -16.38 -13.87 14.78
CA ILE A 6 -17.40 -14.31 15.75
C ILE A 6 -18.64 -14.83 15.03
N VAL A 7 -19.14 -14.10 14.04
CA VAL A 7 -20.31 -14.53 13.26
C VAL A 7 -20.04 -15.85 12.51
N THR A 8 -18.86 -16.00 11.91
CA THR A 8 -18.47 -17.24 11.23
C THR A 8 -18.42 -18.42 12.20
N ALA A 9 -17.85 -18.22 13.39
CA ALA A 9 -17.84 -19.26 14.44
C ALA A 9 -19.24 -19.64 14.91
N LEU A 10 -20.12 -18.67 15.10
CA LEU A 10 -21.51 -18.90 15.51
C LEU A 10 -22.32 -19.63 14.43
N CYS A 11 -22.01 -19.40 13.16
CA CYS A 11 -22.63 -20.09 12.03
C CYS A 11 -22.03 -21.50 11.74
N GLY A 12 -21.14 -22.01 12.61
CA GLY A 12 -20.53 -23.32 12.46
C GLY A 12 -19.37 -23.38 11.45
N GLY A 13 -18.86 -22.21 11.04
CA GLY A 13 -17.68 -22.14 10.17
C GLY A 13 -16.38 -22.38 10.95
N VAL A 14 -15.42 -23.06 10.30
CA VAL A 14 -14.09 -23.31 10.88
C VAL A 14 -13.23 -22.06 10.71
N ILE A 15 -12.76 -21.50 11.82
CA ILE A 15 -11.79 -20.39 11.81
C ILE A 15 -10.41 -21.00 11.59
N GLY A 16 -9.95 -21.03 10.33
CA GLY A 16 -8.63 -21.56 9.98
C GLY A 16 -7.49 -20.59 10.35
N ILE A 17 -6.25 -21.10 10.28
CA ILE A 17 -5.02 -20.33 10.51
C ILE A 17 -4.95 -19.08 9.60
N GLY A 18 -5.50 -19.14 8.39
CA GLY A 18 -5.56 -18.00 7.46
C GLY A 18 -6.36 -16.81 7.99
N ALA A 19 -7.40 -17.05 8.81
CA ALA A 19 -8.18 -15.97 9.42
C ALA A 19 -7.35 -15.19 10.44
N TRP A 20 -6.54 -15.85 11.25
CA TRP A 20 -5.62 -15.21 12.19
C TRP A 20 -4.50 -14.44 11.47
N GLY A 21 -3.98 -15.03 10.38
CA GLY A 21 -3.01 -14.34 9.51
C GLY A 21 -3.57 -13.04 8.96
N SER A 22 -4.83 -13.04 8.51
CA SER A 22 -5.51 -11.85 7.99
C SER A 22 -5.67 -10.75 9.05
N VAL A 23 -5.90 -11.09 10.31
CA VAL A 23 -5.97 -10.13 11.42
C VAL A 23 -4.63 -9.41 11.61
N ILE A 24 -3.54 -10.18 11.62
CA ILE A 24 -2.18 -9.63 11.79
C ILE A 24 -1.85 -8.69 10.65
N VAL A 25 -2.09 -9.09 9.39
CA VAL A 25 -1.85 -8.25 8.22
C VAL A 25 -2.68 -6.97 8.28
N PHE A 26 -3.95 -7.10 8.62
CA PHE A 26 -4.83 -5.94 8.73
C PHE A 26 -4.34 -4.94 9.79
N PHE A 27 -3.79 -5.43 10.88
CA PHE A 27 -3.18 -4.59 11.92
C PHE A 27 -1.96 -3.82 11.37
N PHE A 28 -1.05 -4.48 10.66
CA PHE A 28 0.11 -3.82 10.06
C PHE A 28 -0.27 -2.84 8.95
N MET A 29 -1.28 -3.16 8.13
CA MET A 29 -1.82 -2.22 7.14
C MET A 29 -2.45 -1.00 7.81
N ALA A 30 -3.19 -1.18 8.90
CA ALA A 30 -3.76 -0.08 9.66
C ALA A 30 -2.66 0.83 10.23
N MET A 31 -1.57 0.28 10.78
CA MET A 31 -0.41 1.06 11.22
C MET A 31 0.18 1.90 10.09
N MET A 32 0.32 1.33 8.89
CA MET A 32 0.83 2.05 7.72
C MET A 32 -0.11 3.22 7.35
N PHE A 33 -1.41 3.02 7.30
CA PHE A 33 -2.36 4.09 6.98
C PHE A 33 -2.41 5.18 8.06
N ILE A 34 -2.29 4.81 9.34
CA ILE A 34 -2.17 5.77 10.43
C ILE A 34 -0.91 6.63 10.27
N ALA A 35 0.24 6.02 9.93
CA ALA A 35 1.48 6.74 9.71
C ALA A 35 1.37 7.75 8.55
N ILE A 36 0.70 7.39 7.46
CA ILE A 36 0.40 8.27 6.32
C ILE A 36 -0.53 9.42 6.75
N GLY A 37 -1.55 9.12 7.54
CA GLY A 37 -2.46 10.14 8.09
C GLY A 37 -1.76 11.15 9.01
N LEU A 38 -0.86 10.67 9.88
CA LEU A 38 -0.03 11.52 10.72
C LEU A 38 0.89 12.42 9.89
N PHE A 39 1.51 11.87 8.85
CA PHE A 39 2.33 12.64 7.91
C PHE A 39 1.53 13.76 7.24
N ALA A 40 0.35 13.44 6.73
CA ALA A 40 -0.54 14.44 6.13
C ALA A 40 -0.96 15.53 7.12
N SER A 41 -1.22 15.16 8.38
CA SER A 41 -1.59 16.09 9.45
C SER A 41 -0.48 17.08 9.81
N VAL A 42 0.76 16.65 9.73
CA VAL A 42 1.91 17.51 10.07
C VAL A 42 2.27 18.51 8.97
N ILE A 43 1.98 18.16 7.72
CA ILE A 43 2.25 19.05 6.57
C ILE A 43 1.21 20.15 6.47
N THR A 44 -0.02 19.91 6.92
CA THR A 44 -1.14 20.83 6.76
C THR A 44 -1.50 21.49 8.09
N ASP A 45 -1.85 22.76 8.07
CA ASP A 45 -2.26 23.50 9.26
C ASP A 45 -3.80 23.45 9.48
N SER A 46 -4.54 22.92 8.50
CA SER A 46 -6.00 22.77 8.58
C SER A 46 -6.40 21.30 8.69
N GLN A 47 -7.22 20.98 9.67
CA GLN A 47 -7.72 19.63 9.91
C GLN A 47 -8.51 19.04 8.71
N ILE A 48 -9.30 19.91 8.05
CA ILE A 48 -10.10 19.50 6.88
C ILE A 48 -9.18 19.17 5.70
N ILE A 49 -8.18 20.03 5.44
CA ILE A 49 -7.21 19.82 4.37
C ILE A 49 -6.36 18.56 4.64
N SER A 50 -5.99 18.33 5.90
CA SER A 50 -5.26 17.13 6.31
C SER A 50 -6.06 15.85 6.01
N ALA A 51 -7.35 15.84 6.34
CA ALA A 51 -8.21 14.70 6.08
C ALA A 51 -8.34 14.40 4.57
N ILE A 52 -8.56 15.44 3.76
CA ILE A 52 -8.63 15.32 2.30
C ILE A 52 -7.31 14.82 1.73
N PHE A 53 -6.18 15.38 2.19
CA PHE A 53 -4.85 14.99 1.71
C PHE A 53 -4.51 13.54 2.09
N SER A 54 -4.83 13.11 3.31
CA SER A 54 -4.68 11.71 3.74
C SER A 54 -5.51 10.77 2.87
N PHE A 55 -6.76 11.13 2.59
CA PHE A 55 -7.66 10.34 1.75
C PHE A 55 -7.10 10.19 0.33
N ILE A 56 -6.61 11.29 -0.27
CA ILE A 56 -6.00 11.26 -1.61
C ILE A 56 -4.76 10.37 -1.63
N LEU A 57 -3.87 10.47 -0.63
CA LEU A 57 -2.68 9.62 -0.54
C LEU A 57 -3.04 8.12 -0.45
N ILE A 58 -4.01 7.77 0.40
CA ILE A 58 -4.47 6.39 0.55
C ILE A 58 -5.10 5.90 -0.76
N LEU A 59 -5.89 6.75 -1.42
CA LEU A 59 -6.53 6.41 -2.68
C LEU A 59 -5.49 6.17 -3.79
N ILE A 60 -4.44 6.99 -3.86
CA ILE A 60 -3.33 6.78 -4.80
C ILE A 60 -2.67 5.42 -4.56
N ILE A 61 -2.40 5.07 -3.29
CA ILE A 61 -1.81 3.78 -2.92
C ILE A 61 -2.72 2.62 -3.34
N GLN A 62 -4.03 2.74 -3.19
CA GLN A 62 -4.99 1.72 -3.63
C GLN A 62 -5.04 1.55 -5.14
N LEU A 63 -4.78 2.62 -5.88
CA LEU A 63 -4.81 2.61 -7.35
C LEU A 63 -3.47 2.22 -7.98
N ILE A 64 -2.41 2.03 -7.19
CA ILE A 64 -1.05 1.75 -7.70
C ILE A 64 -1.05 0.58 -8.70
N SER A 65 -1.68 -0.56 -8.38
CA SER A 65 -1.73 -1.72 -9.28
C SER A 65 -2.44 -1.42 -10.60
N THR A 66 -3.54 -0.67 -10.52
CA THR A 66 -4.30 -0.26 -11.71
C THR A 66 -3.47 0.67 -12.59
N ILE A 67 -2.84 1.67 -11.97
CA ILE A 67 -1.95 2.62 -12.67
C ILE A 67 -0.76 1.88 -13.30
N ALA A 68 -0.15 0.94 -12.57
CA ALA A 68 0.95 0.11 -13.05
C ALA A 68 0.58 -0.64 -14.34
N THR A 69 -0.60 -1.25 -14.37
CA THR A 69 -1.09 -2.00 -15.55
C THR A 69 -1.30 -1.07 -16.74
N TYR A 70 -1.89 0.11 -16.55
CA TYR A 70 -2.08 1.08 -17.63
C TYR A 70 -0.76 1.64 -18.14
N ILE A 71 0.18 1.96 -17.26
CA ILE A 71 1.51 2.43 -17.65
C ILE A 71 2.25 1.32 -18.43
N GLY A 72 2.27 0.09 -17.92
CA GLY A 72 2.92 -1.03 -18.59
C GLY A 72 2.35 -1.30 -19.98
N SER A 73 1.02 -1.29 -20.12
CA SER A 73 0.37 -1.45 -21.43
C SER A 73 0.67 -0.30 -22.40
N ALA A 74 0.74 0.94 -21.90
CA ALA A 74 1.12 2.10 -22.71
C ALA A 74 2.58 2.00 -23.22
N PHE A 75 3.50 1.54 -22.36
CA PHE A 75 4.88 1.26 -22.77
C PHE A 75 4.94 0.17 -23.83
N THR A 76 4.25 -0.95 -23.63
CA THR A 76 4.17 -2.04 -24.64
C THR A 76 3.64 -1.52 -25.97
N ALA A 77 2.54 -0.76 -25.96
CA ALA A 77 1.96 -0.19 -27.17
C ALA A 77 2.92 0.79 -27.87
N THR A 78 3.58 1.65 -27.11
CA THR A 78 4.52 2.63 -27.66
C THR A 78 5.72 1.95 -28.31
N PHE A 79 6.33 0.99 -27.64
CA PHE A 79 7.50 0.28 -28.20
C PHE A 79 7.14 -0.62 -29.37
N SER A 80 5.96 -1.21 -29.41
CA SER A 80 5.47 -1.96 -30.58
C SER A 80 5.22 -1.04 -31.78
N PHE A 81 4.75 0.19 -31.54
CA PHE A 81 4.58 1.20 -32.61
C PHE A 81 5.92 1.61 -33.24
N PHE A 82 7.00 1.67 -32.45
CA PHE A 82 8.36 1.95 -32.96
C PHE A 82 9.04 0.74 -33.63
N GLY A 83 8.30 -0.36 -33.88
CA GLY A 83 8.80 -1.53 -34.60
C GLY A 83 9.69 -2.46 -33.78
N ILE A 84 9.68 -2.33 -32.46
CA ILE A 84 10.32 -3.29 -31.56
C ILE A 84 9.50 -4.58 -31.53
N ASN A 85 10.18 -5.72 -31.60
CA ASN A 85 9.54 -7.03 -31.54
C ASN A 85 8.54 -7.09 -30.36
N SER A 86 7.32 -7.55 -30.62
CA SER A 86 6.20 -7.58 -29.67
C SER A 86 6.56 -8.28 -28.35
N GLU A 87 7.40 -9.32 -28.39
CA GLU A 87 7.88 -10.03 -27.22
C GLU A 87 8.79 -9.15 -26.34
N LYS A 88 9.68 -8.37 -26.93
CA LYS A 88 10.53 -7.42 -26.20
C LYS A 88 9.73 -6.21 -25.67
N ALA A 89 8.77 -5.72 -26.44
CA ALA A 89 7.89 -4.64 -25.99
C ALA A 89 7.04 -5.08 -24.80
N ALA A 90 6.50 -6.32 -24.81
CA ALA A 90 5.77 -6.89 -23.69
C ALA A 90 6.68 -7.04 -22.46
N SER A 91 7.90 -7.57 -22.60
CA SER A 91 8.82 -7.74 -21.48
C SER A 91 9.19 -6.42 -20.79
N ILE A 92 9.31 -5.33 -21.55
CA ILE A 92 9.54 -3.98 -21.02
C ILE A 92 8.30 -3.50 -20.25
N GLY A 93 7.11 -3.66 -20.81
CA GLY A 93 5.85 -3.32 -20.16
C GLY A 93 5.66 -4.08 -18.86
N ASP A 94 5.95 -5.37 -18.85
CA ASP A 94 5.86 -6.24 -17.65
C ASP A 94 6.91 -5.85 -16.59
N ALA A 95 8.12 -5.48 -16.99
CA ALA A 95 9.16 -5.01 -16.08
C ALA A 95 8.74 -3.69 -15.39
N VAL A 96 8.16 -2.76 -16.15
CA VAL A 96 7.62 -1.50 -15.61
C VAL A 96 6.46 -1.76 -14.65
N THR A 97 5.51 -2.60 -15.05
CA THR A 97 4.36 -2.99 -14.22
C THR A 97 4.83 -3.64 -12.92
N SER A 98 5.79 -4.57 -13.00
CA SER A 98 6.34 -5.25 -11.83
C SER A 98 7.09 -4.30 -10.90
N GLY A 99 7.85 -3.35 -11.47
CA GLY A 99 8.55 -2.33 -10.69
C GLY A 99 7.60 -1.42 -9.92
N ILE A 100 6.49 -1.00 -10.51
CA ILE A 100 5.49 -0.18 -9.85
C ILE A 100 4.69 -1.00 -8.82
N ASN A 101 4.32 -2.24 -9.14
CA ASN A 101 3.62 -3.16 -8.23
C ASN A 101 4.48 -3.54 -7.01
N TRP A 102 5.80 -3.39 -7.10
CA TRP A 102 6.65 -3.56 -5.93
C TRP A 102 6.34 -2.56 -4.81
N LEU A 103 5.82 -1.38 -5.16
CA LEU A 103 5.38 -0.33 -4.24
C LEU A 103 3.95 -0.56 -3.72
N ASP A 104 3.19 -1.53 -4.26
CA ASP A 104 1.81 -1.79 -3.86
C ASP A 104 1.73 -2.69 -2.63
N PRO A 105 1.26 -2.16 -1.48
CA PRO A 105 1.07 -2.95 -0.26
C PRO A 105 -0.04 -4.00 -0.41
N PHE A 106 -1.06 -3.74 -1.23
CA PHE A 106 -2.19 -4.65 -1.43
C PHE A 106 -1.79 -5.86 -2.27
N ALA A 107 -0.95 -5.67 -3.30
CA ALA A 107 -0.40 -6.76 -4.07
C ALA A 107 0.43 -7.72 -3.19
N LYS A 108 1.25 -7.16 -2.29
CA LYS A 108 2.07 -7.95 -1.36
C LYS A 108 1.27 -8.67 -0.28
N THR A 109 0.13 -8.13 0.11
CA THR A 109 -0.74 -8.73 1.13
C THR A 109 -1.76 -9.71 0.54
N SER A 110 -1.85 -9.84 -0.78
CA SER A 110 -2.77 -10.75 -1.46
C SER A 110 -2.58 -12.21 -1.05
N ASP A 111 -1.34 -12.64 -0.77
CA ASP A 111 -0.99 -14.01 -0.40
C ASP A 111 -1.69 -14.46 0.90
N PHE A 112 -1.94 -13.52 1.82
CA PHE A 112 -2.66 -13.81 3.06
C PHE A 112 -4.13 -14.18 2.83
N ARG A 113 -4.73 -13.76 1.71
CA ARG A 113 -6.11 -14.15 1.33
C ARG A 113 -6.18 -15.64 1.03
N PHE A 114 -5.06 -16.24 0.64
CA PHE A 114 -4.92 -17.68 0.36
C PHE A 114 -4.36 -18.46 1.56
N GLY A 115 -4.23 -17.82 2.74
CA GLY A 115 -3.71 -18.47 3.94
C GLY A 115 -2.18 -18.65 3.97
N VAL A 116 -1.46 -18.05 3.01
CA VAL A 116 0.00 -18.10 2.98
C VAL A 116 0.56 -16.97 3.83
N PHE A 117 1.33 -17.32 4.86
CA PHE A 117 1.93 -16.34 5.77
C PHE A 117 3.21 -15.77 5.15
N SER A 118 3.11 -14.57 4.57
CA SER A 118 4.25 -13.88 3.97
C SER A 118 4.84 -12.84 4.94
N VAL A 119 5.96 -13.15 5.56
CA VAL A 119 6.72 -12.24 6.42
C VAL A 119 7.17 -10.99 5.65
N SER A 120 7.42 -11.13 4.34
CA SER A 120 7.80 -10.04 3.45
C SER A 120 6.77 -8.90 3.43
N ALA A 121 5.48 -9.22 3.40
CA ALA A 121 4.41 -8.22 3.42
C ALA A 121 4.37 -7.45 4.75
N LEU A 122 4.57 -8.12 5.87
CA LEU A 122 4.61 -7.51 7.20
C LEU A 122 5.79 -6.55 7.33
N LEU A 123 6.98 -7.00 6.91
CA LEU A 123 8.19 -6.17 6.91
C LEU A 123 8.04 -4.95 6.00
N TYR A 124 7.39 -5.11 4.86
CA TYR A 124 7.10 -3.99 3.96
C TYR A 124 6.21 -2.94 4.63
N CYS A 125 5.06 -3.34 5.19
CA CYS A 125 4.16 -2.42 5.88
C CYS A 125 4.86 -1.72 7.07
N LEU A 126 5.66 -2.46 7.83
CA LEU A 126 6.42 -1.91 8.95
C LEU A 126 7.47 -0.91 8.48
N THR A 127 8.23 -1.22 7.44
CA THR A 127 9.25 -0.33 6.86
C THR A 127 8.62 0.97 6.36
N VAL A 128 7.53 0.88 5.62
CA VAL A 128 6.80 2.06 5.11
C VAL A 128 6.28 2.90 6.28
N SER A 129 5.69 2.28 7.31
CA SER A 129 5.23 2.99 8.51
C SER A 129 6.37 3.75 9.20
N LEU A 130 7.52 3.10 9.38
CA LEU A 130 8.70 3.72 10.01
C LEU A 130 9.24 4.90 9.20
N VAL A 131 9.29 4.77 7.88
CA VAL A 131 9.73 5.85 6.99
C VAL A 131 8.81 7.07 7.11
N PHE A 132 7.48 6.88 7.05
CA PHE A 132 6.53 7.97 7.20
C PHE A 132 6.59 8.60 8.60
N LEU A 133 6.71 7.81 9.65
CA LEU A 133 6.87 8.32 11.02
C LEU A 133 8.18 9.09 11.19
N TYR A 134 9.28 8.61 10.61
CA TYR A 134 10.56 9.33 10.64
C TYR A 134 10.47 10.69 9.94
N ILE A 135 9.87 10.74 8.74
CA ILE A 135 9.68 11.99 8.01
C ILE A 135 8.78 12.94 8.82
N THR A 136 7.69 12.42 9.39
CA THR A 136 6.77 13.18 10.26
C THR A 136 7.51 13.80 11.44
N PHE A 137 8.35 13.01 12.11
CA PHE A 137 9.17 13.48 13.22
C PHE A 137 10.12 14.61 12.80
N ARG A 138 10.79 14.47 11.67
CA ARG A 138 11.71 15.48 11.13
C ARG A 138 11.01 16.80 10.79
N ILE A 139 9.80 16.72 10.24
CA ILE A 139 9.01 17.92 9.93
C ILE A 139 8.59 18.63 11.23
N LEU A 140 8.13 17.89 12.24
CA LEU A 140 7.78 18.44 13.55
C LEU A 140 8.98 19.12 14.23
N GLU A 141 10.13 18.46 14.20
CA GLU A 141 11.38 19.03 14.73
C GLU A 141 11.72 20.34 14.04
N LYS A 142 11.65 20.39 12.71
CA LYS A 142 11.89 21.62 11.94
C LYS A 142 10.88 22.73 12.28
N LYS A 143 9.59 22.41 12.40
CA LYS A 143 8.56 23.39 12.79
C LYS A 143 8.83 23.98 14.19
N ARG A 144 9.28 23.14 15.12
CA ARG A 144 9.62 23.58 16.48
C ARG A 144 10.80 24.57 16.50
N TRP A 145 11.82 24.35 15.68
CA TRP A 145 12.98 25.25 15.59
C TRP A 145 12.68 26.55 14.85
N SER A 146 11.66 26.58 14.01
CA SER A 146 11.25 27.77 13.26
C SER A 146 10.34 28.72 14.07
N GLN A 147 9.82 28.29 15.23
CA GLN A 147 8.93 29.06 16.08
C GLN A 147 9.64 29.60 17.34
N GLY A 148 10.90 29.32 17.54
CA GLY A 148 11.77 29.84 18.57
C GLY A 148 12.84 30.77 18.01
#